data_9e5a695232ff69bb40c305179c1f1bf7
#
_entry.id   9e5a695232ff69bb40c305179c1f1bf7
#
_cell.length_a   1.000
_cell.length_b   1.000
_cell.length_c   1.000
_cell.angle_alpha   90.00
_cell.angle_beta   90.00
_cell.angle_gamma   90.00
#
_symmetry.space_group_name_H-M   'P 1'
#
loop_
_entity.id
_entity.type
_entity.pdbx_description
1 polymer ?
#
loop_
_entity_poly.entity_id
_entity_poly.type
_entity_poly.pdbx_seq_one_letter_code
_entity_poly.pdbx_strand_id
1 'polypeptide(L)'
;MNKFALLPLLTVAVLFTLVGIPVLFVALQAIFPNLGAGSFSNPFSAFTEVFAQARLFALLKNTLLLGLGVALCCAVIAIPLGALRGLFALPLARFWDLLFLIPFLIPPYIAGLSWMLALQPRGYAEQLFPIQLGEVLFSLPGMIGVMTLNIFPVVYFAVSRSMAASGNRLADVARVHGASGWQAFLRVTLPLSLPATAASLLLAFTLAIEEYGIPAALGSRAGIQVLTTNIEQRLADWPIDLSGSAVLSLLLVAIALCAFTLQRAMVAGSNVETTTGKPAAIVTRPLGVWRWPVLMLFSAVGLLAVGIPLASMLITAFSATISSTISWQNLTWQHFTMLADYENEALPALTTSLGLAVGSALLTGTVGFLASWFVVAKRIRGAAVLDGLSMLPAALPGIVVGVGLILAWNQSFWPITPYNTWVILLLSYSCLLLPYPVRYSSAALAQIGSNLESAARVHGASAMAALRLIVFPLVFPSLLAAMMLVFAVASRELVTSLLLSPAGVQTVSIFVWRQFEQGSVGDGMAMASVAVFISLSVMLLALRFHALKTK
;
A
#
# COMPACT_ATOMS: atom_id res chain seq x y z
N MET A 1 31.22 -22.96 -16.43
CA MET A 1 30.41 -22.38 -15.32
C MET A 1 29.07 -23.11 -15.30
N ASN A 2 28.74 -23.73 -14.19
CA ASN A 2 27.45 -24.42 -14.04
C ASN A 2 26.33 -23.37 -14.24
N LYS A 3 25.43 -23.60 -15.21
CA LYS A 3 24.26 -22.68 -15.48
C LYS A 3 23.45 -22.38 -14.22
N PHE A 4 23.57 -23.22 -13.20
CA PHE A 4 22.93 -23.03 -11.90
C PHE A 4 23.61 -21.99 -11.00
N ALA A 5 24.91 -21.73 -11.17
CA ALA A 5 25.63 -20.71 -10.39
C ALA A 5 25.38 -19.29 -10.93
N LEU A 6 24.91 -19.14 -12.17
CA LEU A 6 24.62 -17.84 -12.79
C LEU A 6 23.28 -17.26 -12.32
N LEU A 7 22.29 -18.09 -12.02
CA LEU A 7 20.93 -17.65 -11.66
C LEU A 7 20.88 -16.83 -10.36
N PRO A 8 21.54 -17.24 -9.24
CA PRO A 8 21.61 -16.41 -8.04
C PRO A 8 22.29 -15.07 -8.29
N LEU A 9 23.38 -15.07 -9.07
CA LEU A 9 24.11 -13.84 -9.40
C LEU A 9 23.23 -12.86 -10.19
N LEU A 10 22.50 -13.36 -11.19
CA LEU A 10 21.52 -12.57 -11.93
C LEU A 10 20.41 -12.02 -11.02
N THR A 11 19.90 -12.84 -10.09
CA THR A 11 18.87 -12.38 -9.15
C THR A 11 19.39 -11.26 -8.26
N VAL A 12 20.62 -11.40 -7.72
CA VAL A 12 21.26 -10.33 -6.93
C VAL A 12 21.51 -9.09 -7.78
N ALA A 13 21.99 -9.23 -9.02
CA ALA A 13 22.23 -8.10 -9.92
C ALA A 13 20.94 -7.33 -10.22
N VAL A 14 19.85 -8.05 -10.54
CA VAL A 14 18.53 -7.44 -10.79
C VAL A 14 18.02 -6.72 -9.53
N LEU A 15 18.12 -7.33 -8.35
CA LEU A 15 17.70 -6.70 -7.10
C LEU A 15 18.56 -5.48 -6.75
N PHE A 16 19.86 -5.57 -6.97
CA PHE A 16 20.74 -4.43 -6.74
C PHE A 16 20.43 -3.28 -7.70
N THR A 17 20.17 -3.58 -8.97
CA THR A 17 19.77 -2.57 -9.97
C THR A 17 18.42 -1.96 -9.63
N LEU A 18 17.46 -2.79 -9.20
CA LEU A 18 16.08 -2.36 -8.95
C LEU A 18 15.93 -1.57 -7.63
N VAL A 19 16.64 -1.99 -6.59
CA VAL A 19 16.49 -1.47 -5.22
C VAL A 19 17.76 -0.79 -4.72
N GLY A 20 18.90 -1.46 -4.87
CA GLY A 20 20.17 -1.01 -4.28
C GLY A 20 20.68 0.29 -4.90
N ILE A 21 20.69 0.38 -6.22
CA ILE A 21 21.17 1.58 -6.93
C ILE A 21 20.35 2.82 -6.58
N PRO A 22 19.00 2.83 -6.68
CA PRO A 22 18.21 4.00 -6.31
C PRO A 22 18.45 4.47 -4.86
N VAL A 23 18.48 3.55 -3.91
CA VAL A 23 18.71 3.89 -2.49
C VAL A 23 20.13 4.45 -2.28
N LEU A 24 21.12 3.86 -2.94
CA LEU A 24 22.50 4.33 -2.88
C LEU A 24 22.61 5.77 -3.41
N PHE A 25 21.95 6.08 -4.53
CA PHE A 25 22.02 7.42 -5.12
C PHE A 25 21.30 8.48 -4.28
N VAL A 26 20.21 8.14 -3.59
CA VAL A 26 19.61 9.05 -2.59
C VAL A 26 20.63 9.39 -1.49
N ALA A 27 21.33 8.38 -0.95
CA ALA A 27 22.34 8.62 0.08
C ALA A 27 23.54 9.42 -0.46
N LEU A 28 24.02 9.08 -1.67
CA LEU A 28 25.13 9.82 -2.30
C LEU A 28 24.77 11.27 -2.59
N GLN A 29 23.58 11.55 -3.12
CA GLN A 29 23.13 12.91 -3.44
C GLN A 29 22.93 13.75 -2.15
N ALA A 30 22.44 13.15 -1.09
CA ALA A 30 22.31 13.83 0.19
C ALA A 30 23.69 14.19 0.80
N ILE A 31 24.69 13.29 0.66
CA ILE A 31 26.05 13.51 1.16
C ILE A 31 26.83 14.49 0.26
N PHE A 32 26.71 14.32 -1.06
CA PHE A 32 27.44 15.11 -2.07
C PHE A 32 26.43 15.90 -2.92
N PRO A 33 26.07 17.13 -2.54
CA PRO A 33 25.03 17.91 -3.21
C PRO A 33 25.31 18.17 -4.70
N ASN A 34 26.59 18.24 -5.07
CA ASN A 34 27.03 18.51 -6.44
C ASN A 34 27.29 17.23 -7.27
N LEU A 35 26.77 16.08 -6.82
CA LEU A 35 26.97 14.78 -7.49
C LEU A 35 26.50 14.83 -8.96
N GLY A 36 25.37 15.47 -9.24
CA GLY A 36 24.84 15.63 -10.60
C GLY A 36 25.73 16.45 -11.53
N ALA A 37 26.58 17.33 -10.98
CA ALA A 37 27.61 18.06 -11.71
C ALA A 37 28.97 17.32 -11.77
N GLY A 38 29.03 16.06 -11.29
CA GLY A 38 30.24 15.27 -11.24
C GLY A 38 31.25 15.70 -10.17
N SER A 39 30.83 16.51 -9.19
CA SER A 39 31.70 17.04 -8.13
C SER A 39 31.34 16.46 -6.76
N PHE A 40 32.35 16.06 -6.01
CA PHE A 40 32.24 15.61 -4.62
C PHE A 40 32.57 16.71 -3.60
N SER A 41 32.53 17.99 -4.02
CA SER A 41 32.81 19.14 -3.16
C SER A 41 31.72 19.33 -2.11
N ASN A 42 32.11 19.92 -0.97
CA ASN A 42 31.23 20.32 0.13
C ASN A 42 30.32 19.17 0.64
N PRO A 43 30.89 18.03 1.06
CA PRO A 43 30.09 16.94 1.60
C PRO A 43 29.27 17.42 2.81
N PHE A 44 28.03 16.91 2.91
CA PHE A 44 27.07 17.22 3.98
C PHE A 44 26.53 18.66 4.01
N SER A 45 26.87 19.56 3.06
CA SER A 45 26.34 20.93 3.08
C SER A 45 24.80 20.95 2.93
N ALA A 46 24.21 20.03 2.14
CA ALA A 46 22.75 19.90 2.04
C ALA A 46 22.07 19.60 3.38
N PHE A 47 22.71 18.83 4.25
CA PHE A 47 22.19 18.59 5.61
C PHE A 47 22.18 19.88 6.41
N THR A 48 23.28 20.64 6.41
CA THR A 48 23.35 21.91 7.15
C THR A 48 22.31 22.91 6.65
N GLU A 49 22.11 23.01 5.35
CA GLU A 49 21.10 23.89 4.73
C GLU A 49 19.67 23.47 5.10
N VAL A 50 19.34 22.18 4.98
CA VAL A 50 18.00 21.67 5.32
C VAL A 50 17.72 21.81 6.83
N PHE A 51 18.70 21.48 7.69
CA PHE A 51 18.54 21.58 9.14
C PHE A 51 18.49 23.01 9.65
N ALA A 52 19.03 23.97 8.93
CA ALA A 52 18.93 25.39 9.25
C ALA A 52 17.55 26.00 8.92
N GLN A 53 16.73 25.31 8.12
CA GLN A 53 15.41 25.80 7.73
C GLN A 53 14.42 25.69 8.91
N ALA A 54 13.84 26.80 9.35
CA ALA A 54 12.81 26.83 10.39
C ALA A 54 11.58 25.97 10.04
N ARG A 55 11.31 25.77 8.73
CA ARG A 55 10.20 24.97 8.20
C ARG A 55 10.36 23.46 8.44
N LEU A 56 11.60 22.95 8.59
CA LEU A 56 11.85 21.53 8.78
C LEU A 56 11.12 20.97 10.01
N PHE A 57 11.14 21.72 11.12
CA PHE A 57 10.43 21.30 12.34
C PHE A 57 8.92 21.17 12.11
N ALA A 58 8.32 22.09 11.36
CA ALA A 58 6.90 22.02 11.03
C ALA A 58 6.57 20.81 10.14
N LEU A 59 7.41 20.51 9.15
CA LEU A 59 7.27 19.33 8.28
C LEU A 59 7.33 18.02 9.08
N LEU A 60 8.35 17.88 9.93
CA LEU A 60 8.50 16.71 10.79
C LEU A 60 7.33 16.56 11.76
N LYS A 61 6.95 17.64 12.43
CA LYS A 61 5.80 17.68 13.34
C LYS A 61 4.52 17.25 12.64
N ASN A 62 4.21 17.84 11.48
CA ASN A 62 2.99 17.54 10.74
C ASN A 62 2.99 16.08 10.27
N THR A 63 4.11 15.57 9.75
CA THR A 63 4.24 14.17 9.31
C THR A 63 4.04 13.18 10.47
N LEU A 64 4.66 13.45 11.62
CA LEU A 64 4.53 12.59 12.80
C LEU A 64 3.12 12.67 13.40
N LEU A 65 2.53 13.88 13.50
CA LEU A 65 1.16 14.04 13.97
C LEU A 65 0.15 13.36 13.04
N LEU A 66 0.34 13.45 11.73
CA LEU A 66 -0.47 12.76 10.75
C LEU A 66 -0.39 11.23 10.94
N GLY A 67 0.83 10.68 10.97
CA GLY A 67 1.04 9.23 11.14
C GLY A 67 0.49 8.71 12.47
N LEU A 68 0.82 9.37 13.59
CA LEU A 68 0.33 8.99 14.92
C LEU A 68 -1.18 9.17 15.05
N GLY A 69 -1.73 10.26 14.50
CA GLY A 69 -3.16 10.52 14.50
C GLY A 69 -3.93 9.43 13.76
N VAL A 70 -3.46 9.05 12.56
CA VAL A 70 -4.07 7.95 11.79
C VAL A 70 -3.97 6.62 12.54
N ALA A 71 -2.81 6.27 13.11
CA ALA A 71 -2.66 5.05 13.87
C ALA A 71 -3.59 5.00 15.09
N LEU A 72 -3.72 6.10 15.84
CA LEU A 72 -4.63 6.21 16.98
C LEU A 72 -6.10 6.11 16.56
N CYS A 73 -6.51 6.82 15.50
CA CYS A 73 -7.88 6.75 14.98
C CYS A 73 -8.19 5.34 14.42
N CYS A 74 -7.22 4.70 13.74
CA CYS A 74 -7.35 3.30 13.33
C CYS A 74 -7.51 2.37 14.55
N ALA A 75 -6.81 2.61 15.66
CA ALA A 75 -6.98 1.84 16.87
C ALA A 75 -8.41 1.95 17.42
N VAL A 76 -8.96 3.17 17.44
CA VAL A 76 -10.33 3.43 17.95
C VAL A 76 -11.40 2.76 17.09
N ILE A 77 -11.24 2.74 15.76
CA ILE A 77 -12.23 2.17 14.83
C ILE A 77 -12.00 0.69 14.60
N ALA A 78 -10.78 0.30 14.24
CA ALA A 78 -10.50 -1.03 13.71
C ALA A 78 -10.38 -2.09 14.81
N ILE A 79 -9.90 -1.75 16.02
CA ILE A 79 -9.78 -2.73 17.10
C ILE A 79 -11.16 -3.23 17.55
N PRO A 80 -12.17 -2.37 17.86
CA PRO A 80 -13.50 -2.85 18.18
C PRO A 80 -14.15 -3.67 17.06
N LEU A 81 -14.10 -3.17 15.82
CA LEU A 81 -14.67 -3.88 14.68
C LEU A 81 -13.99 -5.24 14.44
N GLY A 82 -12.65 -5.28 14.50
CA GLY A 82 -11.87 -6.51 14.34
C GLY A 82 -12.12 -7.51 15.48
N ALA A 83 -12.21 -7.05 16.71
CA ALA A 83 -12.55 -7.89 17.85
C ALA A 83 -13.97 -8.48 17.74
N LEU A 84 -14.97 -7.66 17.39
CA LEU A 84 -16.33 -8.13 17.15
C LEU A 84 -16.38 -9.17 16.03
N ARG A 85 -15.65 -8.94 14.94
CA ARG A 85 -15.57 -9.87 13.80
C ARG A 85 -14.84 -11.17 14.14
N GLY A 86 -13.77 -11.11 14.93
CA GLY A 86 -12.95 -12.28 15.28
C GLY A 86 -13.58 -13.17 16.35
N LEU A 87 -14.33 -12.60 17.30
CA LEU A 87 -14.84 -13.30 18.47
C LEU A 87 -16.32 -13.70 18.36
N PHE A 88 -17.11 -12.99 17.56
CA PHE A 88 -18.55 -13.17 17.49
C PHE A 88 -19.03 -13.59 16.11
N ALA A 89 -20.16 -14.30 16.08
CA ALA A 89 -20.87 -14.68 14.86
C ALA A 89 -21.61 -13.45 14.28
N LEU A 90 -20.88 -12.66 13.51
CA LEU A 90 -21.42 -11.46 12.87
C LEU A 90 -22.33 -11.85 11.71
N PRO A 91 -23.60 -11.38 11.65
CA PRO A 91 -24.45 -11.54 10.47
C PRO A 91 -23.79 -10.90 9.24
N LEU A 92 -23.89 -11.58 8.09
CA LEU A 92 -23.27 -11.13 6.85
C LEU A 92 -21.75 -10.86 6.94
N ALA A 93 -21.03 -11.63 7.76
CA ALA A 93 -19.62 -11.43 8.03
C ALA A 93 -18.76 -11.28 6.75
N ARG A 94 -19.01 -12.12 5.72
CA ARG A 94 -18.31 -12.04 4.43
C ARG A 94 -18.61 -10.76 3.66
N PHE A 95 -19.84 -10.26 3.78
CA PHE A 95 -20.22 -8.98 3.16
C PHE A 95 -19.42 -7.83 3.78
N TRP A 96 -19.32 -7.78 5.12
CA TRP A 96 -18.55 -6.76 5.83
C TRP A 96 -17.05 -6.85 5.51
N ASP A 97 -16.50 -8.05 5.46
CA ASP A 97 -15.10 -8.25 5.08
C ASP A 97 -14.83 -7.74 3.65
N LEU A 98 -15.73 -8.01 2.69
CA LEU A 98 -15.62 -7.50 1.32
C LEU A 98 -15.83 -5.99 1.26
N LEU A 99 -16.81 -5.45 1.97
CA LEU A 99 -17.08 -4.01 2.02
C LEU A 99 -15.88 -3.25 2.56
N PHE A 100 -15.29 -3.71 3.67
CA PHE A 100 -14.12 -3.07 4.27
C PHE A 100 -12.82 -3.29 3.49
N LEU A 101 -12.81 -4.15 2.49
CA LEU A 101 -11.68 -4.25 1.56
C LEU A 101 -11.69 -3.13 0.50
N ILE A 102 -12.85 -2.58 0.18
CA ILE A 102 -13.02 -1.55 -0.87
C ILE A 102 -12.17 -0.31 -0.63
N PRO A 103 -12.10 0.32 0.58
CA PRO A 103 -11.26 1.49 0.80
C PRO A 103 -9.79 1.24 0.48
N PHE A 104 -9.31 0.02 0.73
CA PHE A 104 -7.95 -0.36 0.35
C PHE A 104 -7.75 -0.48 -1.17
N LEU A 105 -8.81 -0.71 -1.94
CA LEU A 105 -8.79 -0.80 -3.40
C LEU A 105 -8.98 0.57 -4.08
N ILE A 106 -9.59 1.53 -3.41
CA ILE A 106 -9.67 2.91 -3.87
C ILE A 106 -8.32 3.57 -3.66
N PRO A 107 -7.67 4.13 -4.70
CA PRO A 107 -6.44 4.90 -4.53
C PRO A 107 -6.62 6.01 -3.49
N PRO A 108 -5.67 6.21 -2.56
CA PRO A 108 -5.82 7.22 -1.50
C PRO A 108 -6.11 8.62 -2.03
N TYR A 109 -5.47 9.04 -3.13
CA TYR A 109 -5.73 10.34 -3.75
C TYR A 109 -7.16 10.47 -4.27
N ILE A 110 -7.74 9.41 -4.87
CA ILE A 110 -9.14 9.40 -5.31
C ILE A 110 -10.08 9.48 -4.10
N ALA A 111 -9.76 8.77 -3.02
CA ALA A 111 -10.51 8.90 -1.77
C ALA A 111 -10.47 10.34 -1.25
N GLY A 112 -9.28 10.98 -1.23
CA GLY A 112 -9.11 12.39 -0.84
C GLY A 112 -9.93 13.34 -1.71
N LEU A 113 -9.86 13.18 -3.03
CA LEU A 113 -10.64 13.98 -3.99
C LEU A 113 -12.16 13.74 -3.84
N SER A 114 -12.58 12.51 -3.61
CA SER A 114 -14.00 12.18 -3.37
C SER A 114 -14.53 12.82 -2.09
N TRP A 115 -13.75 12.79 -1.01
CA TRP A 115 -14.08 13.49 0.23
C TRP A 115 -14.09 15.01 0.05
N MET A 116 -13.18 15.54 -0.77
CA MET A 116 -13.18 16.97 -1.13
C MET A 116 -14.49 17.36 -1.82
N LEU A 117 -14.94 16.61 -2.82
CA LEU A 117 -16.19 16.84 -3.52
C LEU A 117 -17.41 16.71 -2.59
N ALA A 118 -17.35 15.77 -1.64
CA ALA A 118 -18.42 15.60 -0.67
C ALA A 118 -18.57 16.80 0.30
N LEU A 119 -17.46 17.29 0.85
CA LEU A 119 -17.48 18.18 2.02
C LEU A 119 -16.97 19.61 1.76
N GLN A 120 -16.43 19.93 0.56
CA GLN A 120 -16.04 21.31 0.23
C GLN A 120 -17.25 22.25 0.26
N PRO A 121 -17.06 23.58 0.35
CA PRO A 121 -18.15 24.54 0.23
C PRO A 121 -18.97 24.29 -1.04
N ARG A 122 -20.29 24.23 -0.91
CA ARG A 122 -21.25 23.83 -1.96
C ARG A 122 -21.05 22.39 -2.47
N GLY A 123 -20.34 21.55 -1.71
CA GLY A 123 -20.21 20.13 -2.00
C GLY A 123 -21.50 19.34 -1.76
N TYR A 124 -21.46 18.03 -2.03
CA TYR A 124 -22.66 17.18 -1.98
C TYR A 124 -23.31 17.13 -0.59
N ALA A 125 -22.51 17.16 0.49
CA ALA A 125 -23.05 17.15 1.85
C ALA A 125 -23.85 18.43 2.15
N GLU A 126 -23.36 19.61 1.73
CA GLU A 126 -24.05 20.89 1.92
C GLU A 126 -25.33 21.00 1.06
N GLN A 127 -25.35 20.33 -0.11
CA GLN A 127 -26.54 20.26 -0.97
C GLN A 127 -27.65 19.39 -0.37
N LEU A 128 -27.28 18.34 0.38
CA LEU A 128 -28.22 17.36 0.96
C LEU A 128 -28.62 17.74 2.39
N PHE A 129 -27.72 18.37 3.13
CA PHE A 129 -27.90 18.72 4.54
C PHE A 129 -27.31 20.11 4.79
N PRO A 130 -27.88 20.93 5.66
CA PRO A 130 -27.35 22.27 5.99
C PRO A 130 -26.10 22.16 6.90
N ILE A 131 -25.08 21.43 6.46
CA ILE A 131 -23.87 21.14 7.23
C ILE A 131 -22.65 21.62 6.45
N GLN A 132 -21.88 22.54 7.02
CA GLN A 132 -20.62 23.03 6.46
C GLN A 132 -19.44 22.40 7.19
N LEU A 133 -18.80 21.41 6.54
CA LEU A 133 -17.66 20.68 7.09
C LEU A 133 -16.35 20.97 6.33
N GLY A 134 -16.34 21.94 5.41
CA GLY A 134 -15.17 22.27 4.60
C GLY A 134 -13.94 22.65 5.44
N GLU A 135 -14.13 23.49 6.48
CA GLU A 135 -13.02 23.89 7.36
C GLU A 135 -12.42 22.69 8.13
N VAL A 136 -13.27 21.74 8.54
CA VAL A 136 -12.80 20.53 9.21
C VAL A 136 -12.05 19.64 8.25
N LEU A 137 -12.54 19.50 7.01
CA LEU A 137 -11.90 18.68 5.99
C LEU A 137 -10.49 19.21 5.62
N PHE A 138 -10.40 20.53 5.37
CA PHE A 138 -9.14 21.20 5.03
C PHE A 138 -8.34 21.56 6.29
N SER A 139 -8.08 20.56 7.11
CA SER A 139 -7.30 20.66 8.34
C SER A 139 -6.52 19.37 8.58
N LEU A 140 -5.54 19.40 9.49
CA LEU A 140 -4.80 18.18 9.87
C LEU A 140 -5.73 17.08 10.44
N PRO A 141 -6.70 17.37 11.33
CA PRO A 141 -7.70 16.39 11.74
C PRO A 141 -8.54 15.81 10.59
N GLY A 142 -8.92 16.64 9.61
CA GLY A 142 -9.67 16.17 8.43
C GLY A 142 -8.84 15.20 7.58
N MET A 143 -7.56 15.52 7.31
CA MET A 143 -6.65 14.61 6.63
C MET A 143 -6.48 13.30 7.42
N ILE A 144 -6.30 13.36 8.74
CA ILE A 144 -6.23 12.17 9.61
C ILE A 144 -7.51 11.34 9.47
N GLY A 145 -8.68 11.96 9.46
CA GLY A 145 -9.96 11.27 9.32
C GLY A 145 -10.08 10.51 8.00
N VAL A 146 -9.81 11.19 6.87
CA VAL A 146 -9.87 10.59 5.54
C VAL A 146 -8.86 9.46 5.39
N MET A 147 -7.62 9.66 5.83
CA MET A 147 -6.59 8.61 5.80
C MET A 147 -6.94 7.43 6.70
N THR A 148 -7.53 7.68 7.87
CA THR A 148 -7.98 6.61 8.76
C THR A 148 -9.02 5.74 8.07
N LEU A 149 -10.02 6.33 7.40
CA LEU A 149 -11.06 5.59 6.67
C LEU A 149 -10.51 4.81 5.47
N ASN A 150 -9.36 5.19 4.93
CA ASN A 150 -8.69 4.44 3.87
C ASN A 150 -7.80 3.31 4.42
N ILE A 151 -7.11 3.52 5.55
CA ILE A 151 -6.08 2.62 6.10
C ILE A 151 -6.64 1.63 7.15
N PHE A 152 -7.75 1.94 7.84
CA PHE A 152 -8.29 1.09 8.93
C PHE A 152 -8.49 -0.38 8.55
N PRO A 153 -8.78 -0.76 7.27
CA PRO A 153 -8.97 -2.17 6.92
C PRO A 153 -7.75 -3.03 7.23
N VAL A 154 -6.54 -2.48 7.11
CA VAL A 154 -5.28 -3.17 7.41
C VAL A 154 -5.26 -3.62 8.88
N VAL A 155 -5.63 -2.72 9.79
CA VAL A 155 -5.70 -3.00 11.23
C VAL A 155 -6.90 -3.91 11.54
N TYR A 156 -8.06 -3.67 10.93
CA TYR A 156 -9.27 -4.49 11.10
C TYR A 156 -9.01 -5.97 10.77
N PHE A 157 -8.42 -6.27 9.62
CA PHE A 157 -8.13 -7.65 9.24
C PHE A 157 -7.07 -8.30 10.12
N ALA A 158 -6.03 -7.56 10.52
CA ALA A 158 -5.00 -8.06 11.41
C ALA A 158 -5.58 -8.42 12.80
N VAL A 159 -6.35 -7.50 13.38
CA VAL A 159 -7.02 -7.71 14.68
C VAL A 159 -8.03 -8.85 14.62
N SER A 160 -8.89 -8.87 13.59
CA SER A 160 -9.90 -9.92 13.42
C SER A 160 -9.26 -11.31 13.36
N ARG A 161 -8.20 -11.48 12.57
CA ARG A 161 -7.47 -12.75 12.46
C ARG A 161 -6.75 -13.12 13.74
N SER A 162 -6.09 -12.17 14.39
CA SER A 162 -5.37 -12.40 15.64
C SER A 162 -6.32 -12.79 16.77
N MET A 163 -7.45 -12.10 16.91
CA MET A 163 -8.49 -12.41 17.90
C MET A 163 -9.11 -13.79 17.65
N ALA A 164 -9.39 -14.12 16.38
CA ALA A 164 -9.90 -15.44 16.01
C ALA A 164 -8.88 -16.57 16.29
N ALA A 165 -7.59 -16.31 16.03
CA ALA A 165 -6.51 -17.28 16.25
C ALA A 165 -6.17 -17.48 17.73
N SER A 166 -6.15 -16.41 18.53
CA SER A 166 -5.92 -16.46 19.99
C SER A 166 -7.00 -17.24 20.74
N GLY A 167 -8.10 -17.43 20.08
CA GLY A 167 -9.13 -18.43 20.32
C GLY A 167 -9.96 -18.23 21.56
N ASN A 168 -11.23 -18.54 21.43
CA ASN A 168 -12.15 -18.69 22.55
C ASN A 168 -11.69 -19.78 23.53
N ARG A 169 -10.80 -20.70 23.15
CA ARG A 169 -10.36 -21.80 24.03
C ARG A 169 -9.69 -21.33 25.31
N LEU A 170 -8.67 -20.47 25.23
CA LEU A 170 -7.99 -19.98 26.44
C LEU A 170 -8.91 -19.07 27.25
N ALA A 171 -9.74 -18.26 26.59
CA ALA A 171 -10.77 -17.47 27.22
C ALA A 171 -11.86 -18.35 27.88
N ASP A 172 -12.23 -19.47 27.26
CA ASP A 172 -13.19 -20.43 27.84
C ASP A 172 -12.60 -21.16 29.02
N VAL A 173 -11.32 -21.55 28.97
CA VAL A 173 -10.61 -22.09 30.15
C VAL A 173 -10.62 -21.09 31.30
N ALA A 174 -10.30 -19.82 31.06
CA ALA A 174 -10.38 -18.78 32.11
C ALA A 174 -11.80 -18.66 32.70
N ARG A 175 -12.85 -18.78 31.87
CA ARG A 175 -14.24 -18.73 32.31
C ARG A 175 -14.66 -19.95 33.13
N VAL A 176 -14.17 -21.14 32.78
CA VAL A 176 -14.37 -22.36 33.57
C VAL A 176 -13.75 -22.19 34.96
N HIS A 177 -12.66 -21.42 35.07
CA HIS A 177 -12.02 -21.07 36.35
C HIS A 177 -12.63 -19.81 37.02
N GLY A 178 -13.84 -19.38 36.62
CA GLY A 178 -14.60 -18.32 37.27
C GLY A 178 -14.38 -16.90 36.74
N ALA A 179 -13.58 -16.71 35.69
CA ALA A 179 -13.42 -15.39 35.07
C ALA A 179 -14.72 -14.97 34.36
N SER A 180 -15.13 -13.71 34.51
CA SER A 180 -16.20 -13.13 33.69
C SER A 180 -15.76 -13.02 32.22
N GLY A 181 -16.71 -12.88 31.29
CA GLY A 181 -16.41 -12.72 29.88
C GLY A 181 -15.48 -11.53 29.59
N TRP A 182 -15.66 -10.42 30.31
CA TRP A 182 -14.84 -9.22 30.24
C TRP A 182 -13.43 -9.44 30.81
N GLN A 183 -13.32 -10.14 31.93
CA GLN A 183 -12.03 -10.51 32.51
C GLN A 183 -11.24 -11.45 31.59
N ALA A 184 -11.90 -12.44 31.00
CA ALA A 184 -11.29 -13.35 30.03
C ALA A 184 -10.79 -12.58 28.78
N PHE A 185 -11.57 -11.60 28.29
CA PHE A 185 -11.16 -10.73 27.19
C PHE A 185 -9.93 -9.89 27.56
N LEU A 186 -9.98 -9.13 28.66
CA LEU A 186 -8.90 -8.21 29.03
C LEU A 186 -7.61 -8.91 29.48
N ARG A 187 -7.72 -10.06 30.17
CA ARG A 187 -6.56 -10.74 30.77
C ARG A 187 -5.98 -11.85 29.89
N VAL A 188 -6.73 -12.34 28.90
CA VAL A 188 -6.30 -13.45 28.03
C VAL A 188 -6.30 -13.06 26.57
N THR A 189 -7.47 -12.73 25.99
CA THR A 189 -7.59 -12.53 24.54
C THR A 189 -6.84 -11.28 24.07
N LEU A 190 -7.02 -10.16 24.76
CA LEU A 190 -6.40 -8.88 24.38
C LEU A 190 -4.86 -8.94 24.47
N PRO A 191 -4.24 -9.43 25.57
CA PRO A 191 -2.77 -9.54 25.65
C PRO A 191 -2.18 -10.47 24.59
N LEU A 192 -2.85 -11.58 24.28
CA LEU A 192 -2.40 -12.50 23.22
C LEU A 192 -2.48 -11.90 21.83
N SER A 193 -3.44 -11.00 21.58
CA SER A 193 -3.58 -10.31 20.30
C SER A 193 -2.75 -9.02 20.21
N LEU A 194 -2.23 -8.52 21.33
CA LEU A 194 -1.54 -7.22 21.40
C LEU A 194 -0.34 -7.10 20.45
N PRO A 195 0.56 -8.11 20.31
CA PRO A 195 1.68 -7.99 19.38
C PRO A 195 1.25 -7.80 17.92
N ALA A 196 0.26 -8.58 17.46
CA ALA A 196 -0.26 -8.46 16.10
C ALA A 196 -1.02 -7.13 15.89
N THR A 197 -1.77 -6.70 16.90
CA THR A 197 -2.48 -5.41 16.90
C THR A 197 -1.51 -4.25 16.84
N ALA A 198 -0.50 -4.22 17.71
CA ALA A 198 0.52 -3.17 17.73
C ALA A 198 1.34 -3.14 16.41
N ALA A 199 1.71 -4.31 15.88
CA ALA A 199 2.38 -4.39 14.59
C ALA A 199 1.53 -3.85 13.44
N SER A 200 0.21 -4.07 13.46
CA SER A 200 -0.70 -3.52 12.46
C SER A 200 -0.91 -2.01 12.59
N LEU A 201 -0.87 -1.47 13.80
CA LEU A 201 -0.92 -0.02 14.05
C LEU A 201 0.36 0.67 13.60
N LEU A 202 1.53 0.05 13.82
CA LEU A 202 2.80 0.55 13.28
C LEU A 202 2.80 0.52 11.75
N LEU A 203 2.20 -0.50 11.13
CA LEU A 203 2.02 -0.53 9.68
C LEU A 203 1.09 0.59 9.22
N ALA A 204 -0.01 0.85 9.93
CA ALA A 204 -0.90 1.98 9.62
C ALA A 204 -0.19 3.34 9.75
N PHE A 205 0.67 3.50 10.77
CA PHE A 205 1.53 4.67 10.93
C PHE A 205 2.47 4.83 9.72
N THR A 206 3.16 3.76 9.31
CA THR A 206 4.10 3.79 8.18
C THR A 206 3.36 4.15 6.88
N LEU A 207 2.24 3.49 6.58
CA LEU A 207 1.42 3.82 5.42
C LEU A 207 0.95 5.27 5.42
N ALA A 208 0.65 5.83 6.61
CA ALA A 208 0.20 7.21 6.71
C ALA A 208 1.32 8.24 6.47
N ILE A 209 2.53 8.02 6.97
CA ILE A 209 3.65 8.95 6.74
C ILE A 209 4.20 8.87 5.31
N GLU A 210 3.99 7.75 4.61
CA GLU A 210 4.41 7.53 3.22
C GLU A 210 3.40 8.08 2.22
N GLU A 211 2.15 8.33 2.66
CA GLU A 211 1.08 8.76 1.77
C GLU A 211 1.32 10.19 1.25
N TYR A 212 1.16 10.35 -0.06
CA TYR A 212 1.29 11.63 -0.75
C TYR A 212 -0.06 12.20 -1.18
N GLY A 213 -0.94 11.37 -1.75
CA GLY A 213 -2.12 11.81 -2.49
C GLY A 213 -3.14 12.58 -1.66
N ILE A 214 -3.45 12.12 -0.43
CA ILE A 214 -4.39 12.81 0.47
C ILE A 214 -3.78 14.12 1.00
N PRO A 215 -2.53 14.16 1.50
CA PRO A 215 -1.87 15.41 1.85
C PRO A 215 -1.73 16.39 0.69
N ALA A 216 -1.48 15.94 -0.53
CA ALA A 216 -1.42 16.80 -1.70
C ALA A 216 -2.80 17.38 -2.06
N ALA A 217 -3.86 16.56 -2.03
CA ALA A 217 -5.21 16.99 -2.37
C ALA A 217 -5.83 17.93 -1.31
N LEU A 218 -5.67 17.63 -0.02
CA LEU A 218 -6.32 18.36 1.07
C LEU A 218 -5.39 19.35 1.76
N GLY A 219 -4.12 19.00 1.95
CA GLY A 219 -3.16 19.80 2.70
C GLY A 219 -2.74 21.09 1.98
N SER A 220 -2.67 21.08 0.66
CA SER A 220 -2.35 22.28 -0.13
C SER A 220 -3.33 23.43 0.13
N ARG A 221 -4.62 23.13 0.21
CA ARG A 221 -5.67 24.12 0.53
C ARG A 221 -5.64 24.56 1.99
N ALA A 222 -5.21 23.69 2.89
CA ALA A 222 -5.07 23.97 4.32
C ALA A 222 -3.76 24.71 4.67
N GLY A 223 -2.84 24.88 3.73
CA GLY A 223 -1.48 25.39 4.00
C GLY A 223 -0.63 24.45 4.85
N ILE A 224 -1.01 23.16 4.92
CA ILE A 224 -0.33 22.14 5.73
C ILE A 224 0.52 21.29 4.79
N GLN A 225 1.83 21.28 5.06
CA GLN A 225 2.77 20.44 4.34
C GLN A 225 3.33 19.35 5.26
N VAL A 226 3.59 18.19 4.65
CA VAL A 226 4.27 17.04 5.23
C VAL A 226 5.55 16.73 4.44
N LEU A 227 6.37 15.81 4.91
CA LEU A 227 7.63 15.47 4.23
C LEU A 227 7.40 15.05 2.78
N THR A 228 6.41 14.20 2.51
CA THR A 228 6.13 13.70 1.15
C THR A 228 5.77 14.82 0.18
N THR A 229 4.90 15.74 0.55
CA THR A 229 4.50 16.86 -0.31
C THR A 229 5.64 17.88 -0.49
N ASN A 230 6.50 18.06 0.51
CA ASN A 230 7.64 18.96 0.38
C ASN A 230 8.78 18.36 -0.46
N ILE A 231 9.00 17.03 -0.41
CA ILE A 231 9.95 16.34 -1.30
C ILE A 231 9.53 16.53 -2.76
N GLU A 232 8.26 16.31 -3.07
CA GLU A 232 7.73 16.50 -4.41
C GLU A 232 7.86 17.95 -4.87
N GLN A 233 7.49 18.90 -4.02
CA GLN A 233 7.58 20.33 -4.33
C GLN A 233 9.01 20.76 -4.68
N ARG A 234 10.04 20.25 -4.00
CA ARG A 234 11.45 20.55 -4.30
C ARG A 234 11.91 20.00 -5.64
N LEU A 235 11.23 18.99 -6.17
CA LEU A 235 11.51 18.43 -7.50
C LEU A 235 10.70 19.09 -8.61
N ALA A 236 9.51 19.63 -8.30
CA ALA A 236 8.59 20.24 -9.25
C ALA A 236 8.83 21.75 -9.41
N ASP A 237 9.12 22.45 -8.31
CA ASP A 237 9.28 23.90 -8.31
C ASP A 237 10.69 24.32 -8.76
N TRP A 238 10.76 25.42 -9.49
CA TRP A 238 12.04 26.03 -9.86
C TRP A 238 12.53 27.00 -8.78
N PRO A 239 13.82 26.96 -8.35
CA PRO A 239 14.89 26.07 -8.79
C PRO A 239 14.76 24.66 -8.20
N ILE A 240 14.99 23.62 -9.01
CA ILE A 240 14.93 22.23 -8.59
C ILE A 240 16.02 21.95 -7.54
N ASP A 241 15.62 21.45 -6.37
CA ASP A 241 16.51 21.12 -5.25
C ASP A 241 16.61 19.59 -5.04
N LEU A 242 17.47 18.96 -5.82
CA LEU A 242 17.72 17.51 -5.73
C LEU A 242 18.37 17.10 -4.40
N SER A 243 19.28 17.91 -3.88
CA SER A 243 20.02 17.60 -2.65
C SER A 243 19.16 17.74 -1.40
N GLY A 244 18.35 18.81 -1.32
CA GLY A 244 17.39 18.96 -0.24
C GLY A 244 16.30 17.89 -0.26
N SER A 245 15.80 17.51 -1.46
CA SER A 245 14.85 16.40 -1.60
C SER A 245 15.45 15.06 -1.15
N ALA A 246 16.74 14.80 -1.44
CA ALA A 246 17.44 13.60 -0.99
C ALA A 246 17.62 13.57 0.54
N VAL A 247 17.95 14.70 1.19
CA VAL A 247 18.05 14.79 2.66
C VAL A 247 16.70 14.51 3.31
N LEU A 248 15.61 15.15 2.83
CA LEU A 248 14.27 14.91 3.36
C LEU A 248 13.81 13.46 3.13
N SER A 249 14.20 12.86 1.99
CA SER A 249 13.96 11.45 1.70
C SER A 249 14.64 10.53 2.70
N LEU A 250 15.91 10.80 3.07
CA LEU A 250 16.62 10.04 4.09
C LEU A 250 15.97 10.18 5.47
N LEU A 251 15.49 11.37 5.83
CA LEU A 251 14.75 11.57 7.08
C LEU A 251 13.46 10.76 7.11
N LEU A 252 12.71 10.76 6.03
CA LEU A 252 11.48 9.98 5.92
C LEU A 252 11.76 8.47 5.99
N VAL A 253 12.80 7.99 5.29
CA VAL A 253 13.27 6.61 5.37
C VAL A 253 13.69 6.24 6.78
N ALA A 254 14.40 7.12 7.49
CA ALA A 254 14.82 6.84 8.87
C ALA A 254 13.62 6.64 9.81
N ILE A 255 12.56 7.45 9.67
CA ILE A 255 11.32 7.29 10.44
C ILE A 255 10.61 5.98 10.06
N ALA A 256 10.48 5.68 8.76
CA ALA A 256 9.85 4.46 8.26
C ALA A 256 10.62 3.19 8.69
N LEU A 257 11.95 3.19 8.61
CA LEU A 257 12.79 2.09 9.08
C LEU A 257 12.70 1.88 10.59
N CYS A 258 12.62 2.95 11.37
CA CYS A 258 12.41 2.84 12.82
C CYS A 258 11.08 2.15 13.12
N ALA A 259 10.00 2.57 12.47
CA ALA A 259 8.68 1.95 12.62
C ALA A 259 8.68 0.48 12.14
N PHE A 260 9.31 0.19 11.00
CA PHE A 260 9.41 -1.15 10.43
C PHE A 260 10.22 -2.12 11.31
N THR A 261 11.37 -1.67 11.84
CA THR A 261 12.19 -2.48 12.75
C THR A 261 11.46 -2.77 14.05
N LEU A 262 10.77 -1.77 14.60
CA LEU A 262 9.94 -1.94 15.80
C LEU A 262 8.78 -2.92 15.53
N GLN A 263 8.10 -2.81 14.39
CA GLN A 263 7.06 -3.74 13.97
C GLN A 263 7.61 -5.18 13.87
N ARG A 264 8.77 -5.35 13.26
CA ARG A 264 9.41 -6.68 13.11
C ARG A 264 9.79 -7.27 14.46
N ALA A 265 10.32 -6.47 15.38
CA ALA A 265 10.67 -6.91 16.73
C ALA A 265 9.44 -7.37 17.53
N MET A 266 8.32 -6.65 17.41
CA MET A 266 7.06 -7.03 18.06
C MET A 266 6.50 -8.36 17.55
N VAL A 267 6.56 -8.60 16.23
CA VAL A 267 6.11 -9.85 15.62
C VAL A 267 7.05 -11.02 15.99
N ALA A 268 8.36 -10.80 15.96
CA ALA A 268 9.34 -11.84 16.29
C ALA A 268 9.25 -12.33 17.75
N GLY A 269 8.92 -11.42 18.69
CA GLY A 269 8.71 -11.74 20.10
C GLY A 269 7.41 -12.50 20.40
N SER A 270 6.51 -12.62 19.43
CA SER A 270 5.18 -13.20 19.59
C SER A 270 5.06 -14.67 19.13
N ASN A 271 6.16 -15.40 18.98
CA ASN A 271 6.13 -16.82 18.69
C ASN A 271 5.47 -17.60 19.86
N VAL A 272 4.16 -17.44 19.99
CA VAL A 272 3.32 -18.37 20.74
C VAL A 272 3.16 -19.59 19.84
N GLU A 273 4.11 -20.52 19.92
CA GLU A 273 3.96 -21.85 19.35
C GLU A 273 2.67 -22.44 19.93
N THR A 274 1.65 -22.54 19.09
CA THR A 274 0.47 -23.32 19.44
C THR A 274 0.91 -24.77 19.57
N THR A 275 0.98 -25.26 20.79
CA THR A 275 1.39 -26.61 21.18
C THR A 275 0.56 -27.74 20.56
N THR A 276 -0.43 -27.44 19.74
CA THR A 276 -1.26 -28.40 19.03
C THR A 276 -1.23 -28.12 17.52
N GLY A 277 -0.54 -28.96 16.76
CA GLY A 277 -0.31 -28.86 15.32
C GLY A 277 -1.56 -28.98 14.40
N LYS A 278 -2.76 -28.72 14.89
CA LYS A 278 -3.97 -28.60 14.07
C LYS A 278 -4.65 -27.24 14.32
N PRO A 279 -4.98 -26.49 13.25
CA PRO A 279 -5.81 -25.31 13.40
C PRO A 279 -7.12 -25.69 14.09
N ALA A 280 -7.38 -25.11 15.26
CA ALA A 280 -8.65 -25.33 15.94
C ALA A 280 -9.77 -24.65 15.14
N ALA A 281 -10.93 -25.32 15.05
CA ALA A 281 -12.11 -24.69 14.48
C ALA A 281 -12.41 -23.38 15.24
N ILE A 282 -12.59 -22.29 14.47
CA ILE A 282 -12.93 -20.98 15.02
C ILE A 282 -14.36 -21.05 15.54
N VAL A 283 -14.52 -21.09 16.86
CA VAL A 283 -15.83 -21.06 17.52
C VAL A 283 -16.19 -19.62 17.81
N THR A 284 -17.15 -19.08 17.08
CA THR A 284 -17.67 -17.73 17.30
C THR A 284 -18.88 -17.76 18.24
N ARG A 285 -19.05 -16.73 19.07
CA ARG A 285 -20.16 -16.59 20.00
C ARG A 285 -21.31 -15.81 19.38
N PRO A 286 -22.59 -16.16 19.67
CA PRO A 286 -23.72 -15.37 19.18
C PRO A 286 -23.72 -13.97 19.82
N LEU A 287 -24.08 -12.94 19.06
CA LEU A 287 -24.18 -11.55 19.55
C LEU A 287 -25.41 -11.29 20.43
N GLY A 288 -26.42 -12.13 20.33
CA GLY A 288 -27.68 -11.92 21.08
C GLY A 288 -28.32 -10.56 20.74
N VAL A 289 -28.72 -9.81 21.78
CA VAL A 289 -29.36 -8.49 21.66
C VAL A 289 -28.43 -7.41 21.09
N TRP A 290 -27.11 -7.60 21.23
CA TRP A 290 -26.09 -6.67 20.70
C TRP A 290 -25.95 -6.71 19.19
N ARG A 291 -26.68 -7.60 18.51
CA ARG A 291 -26.62 -7.71 17.05
C ARG A 291 -26.92 -6.39 16.33
N TRP A 292 -27.96 -5.68 16.76
CA TRP A 292 -28.38 -4.45 16.11
C TRP A 292 -27.41 -3.28 16.32
N PRO A 293 -26.96 -2.94 17.56
CA PRO A 293 -25.92 -1.93 17.75
C PRO A 293 -24.63 -2.22 17.00
N VAL A 294 -24.21 -3.50 16.95
CA VAL A 294 -23.02 -3.91 16.19
C VAL A 294 -23.22 -3.70 14.69
N LEU A 295 -24.35 -4.10 14.13
CA LEU A 295 -24.66 -3.88 12.72
C LEU A 295 -24.73 -2.38 12.39
N MET A 296 -25.30 -1.55 13.26
CA MET A 296 -25.29 -0.09 13.10
C MET A 296 -23.87 0.47 13.05
N LEU A 297 -22.99 0.01 13.94
CA LEU A 297 -21.58 0.44 13.94
C LEU A 297 -20.87 0.04 12.63
N PHE A 298 -21.04 -1.21 12.18
CA PHE A 298 -20.46 -1.67 10.90
C PHE A 298 -21.03 -0.88 9.71
N SER A 299 -22.34 -0.61 9.73
CA SER A 299 -22.99 0.20 8.68
C SER A 299 -22.50 1.64 8.66
N ALA A 300 -22.36 2.27 9.84
CA ALA A 300 -21.86 3.64 9.94
C ALA A 300 -20.42 3.75 9.40
N VAL A 301 -19.54 2.85 9.82
CA VAL A 301 -18.16 2.84 9.29
C VAL A 301 -18.13 2.51 7.80
N GLY A 302 -18.96 1.56 7.34
CA GLY A 302 -19.09 1.23 5.92
C GLY A 302 -19.60 2.41 5.08
N LEU A 303 -20.57 3.16 5.59
CA LEU A 303 -21.08 4.37 4.94
C LEU A 303 -19.98 5.44 4.83
N LEU A 304 -19.26 5.69 5.90
CA LEU A 304 -18.18 6.68 5.90
C LEU A 304 -17.00 6.24 5.03
N ALA A 305 -16.52 5.01 5.16
CA ALA A 305 -15.31 4.57 4.48
C ALA A 305 -15.52 4.21 2.99
N VAL A 306 -16.73 3.78 2.63
CA VAL A 306 -17.05 3.28 1.28
C VAL A 306 -18.17 4.08 0.64
N GLY A 307 -19.28 4.26 1.37
CA GLY A 307 -20.50 4.86 0.82
C GLY A 307 -20.28 6.28 0.32
N ILE A 308 -19.73 7.16 1.16
CA ILE A 308 -19.51 8.58 0.81
C ILE A 308 -18.50 8.72 -0.33
N PRO A 309 -17.28 8.13 -0.28
CA PRO A 309 -16.32 8.27 -1.37
C PRO A 309 -16.85 7.72 -2.70
N LEU A 310 -17.45 6.52 -2.71
CA LEU A 310 -18.00 5.95 -3.94
C LEU A 310 -19.19 6.75 -4.48
N ALA A 311 -20.09 7.20 -3.61
CA ALA A 311 -21.22 8.02 -4.02
C ALA A 311 -20.73 9.34 -4.64
N SER A 312 -19.79 10.04 -3.99
CA SER A 312 -19.23 11.31 -4.50
C SER A 312 -18.54 11.09 -5.86
N MET A 313 -17.76 10.03 -5.99
CA MET A 313 -17.08 9.67 -7.24
C MET A 313 -18.11 9.40 -8.36
N LEU A 314 -19.12 8.57 -8.10
CA LEU A 314 -20.13 8.19 -9.10
C LEU A 314 -21.05 9.38 -9.44
N ILE A 315 -21.54 10.11 -8.45
CA ILE A 315 -22.36 11.31 -8.69
C ILE A 315 -21.60 12.28 -9.60
N THR A 316 -20.32 12.55 -9.32
CA THR A 316 -19.49 13.44 -10.13
C THR A 316 -19.29 12.89 -11.54
N ALA A 317 -18.99 11.59 -11.68
CA ALA A 317 -18.79 10.94 -12.98
C ALA A 317 -20.04 10.98 -13.89
N PHE A 318 -21.23 11.03 -13.29
CA PHE A 318 -22.50 11.14 -13.99
C PHE A 318 -23.09 12.55 -14.02
N SER A 319 -22.44 13.58 -13.46
CA SER A 319 -22.95 14.96 -13.43
C SER A 319 -22.38 15.77 -14.56
N ALA A 320 -23.23 16.38 -15.39
CA ALA A 320 -22.80 17.27 -16.47
C ALA A 320 -22.03 18.48 -15.96
N THR A 321 -22.44 19.04 -14.83
CA THR A 321 -21.75 20.16 -14.15
C THR A 321 -21.74 19.94 -12.65
N ILE A 322 -20.57 20.16 -12.03
CA ILE A 322 -20.37 19.95 -10.57
C ILE A 322 -21.01 21.10 -9.77
N SER A 323 -21.09 22.30 -10.36
CA SER A 323 -21.66 23.48 -9.71
C SER A 323 -23.18 23.46 -9.61
N SER A 324 -23.86 22.58 -10.36
CA SER A 324 -25.32 22.44 -10.28
C SER A 324 -25.72 21.48 -9.15
N THR A 325 -26.96 21.65 -8.66
CA THR A 325 -27.53 20.78 -7.65
C THR A 325 -27.67 19.33 -8.16
N ILE A 326 -27.66 18.38 -7.24
CA ILE A 326 -27.98 16.98 -7.54
C ILE A 326 -29.41 16.92 -8.08
N SER A 327 -29.55 16.71 -9.39
CA SER A 327 -30.86 16.62 -10.06
C SER A 327 -30.80 15.66 -11.24
N TRP A 328 -31.94 15.09 -11.59
CA TRP A 328 -32.04 14.19 -12.76
C TRP A 328 -31.67 14.88 -14.08
N GLN A 329 -31.86 16.20 -14.18
CA GLN A 329 -31.53 17.01 -15.36
C GLN A 329 -30.01 17.19 -15.53
N ASN A 330 -29.24 17.03 -14.47
CA ASN A 330 -27.79 17.14 -14.48
C ASN A 330 -27.09 15.80 -14.78
N LEU A 331 -27.83 14.70 -14.96
CA LEU A 331 -27.24 13.39 -15.25
C LEU A 331 -26.81 13.29 -16.73
N THR A 332 -25.60 12.81 -16.93
CA THR A 332 -25.00 12.62 -18.26
C THR A 332 -24.13 11.36 -18.32
N TRP A 333 -24.00 10.77 -19.49
CA TRP A 333 -23.02 9.72 -19.82
C TRP A 333 -21.80 10.30 -20.55
N GLN A 334 -21.79 11.62 -20.80
CA GLN A 334 -20.80 12.28 -21.62
C GLN A 334 -19.34 11.98 -21.16
N HIS A 335 -19.08 12.03 -19.86
CA HIS A 335 -17.74 11.76 -19.31
C HIS A 335 -17.24 10.34 -19.62
N PHE A 336 -18.14 9.35 -19.64
CA PHE A 336 -17.77 7.98 -20.02
C PHE A 336 -17.61 7.82 -21.54
N THR A 337 -18.40 8.50 -22.36
CA THR A 337 -18.23 8.46 -23.82
C THR A 337 -16.95 9.16 -24.24
N MET A 338 -16.56 10.23 -23.57
CA MET A 338 -15.29 10.93 -23.78
C MET A 338 -14.07 10.03 -23.47
N LEU A 339 -14.18 9.09 -22.51
CA LEU A 339 -13.09 8.14 -22.25
C LEU A 339 -12.87 7.15 -23.42
N ALA A 340 -13.88 6.90 -24.23
CA ALA A 340 -13.79 6.02 -25.39
C ALA A 340 -13.31 6.73 -26.66
N ASP A 341 -13.19 8.06 -26.64
CA ASP A 341 -12.74 8.84 -27.78
C ASP A 341 -11.22 8.71 -27.92
N TYR A 342 -10.78 8.38 -29.14
CA TYR A 342 -9.35 8.20 -29.45
C TYR A 342 -8.54 9.50 -29.40
N GLU A 343 -9.18 10.65 -29.54
CA GLU A 343 -8.54 11.95 -29.43
C GLU A 343 -8.22 12.32 -27.98
N ASN A 344 -8.87 11.66 -27.02
CA ASN A 344 -8.62 11.82 -25.60
C ASN A 344 -7.53 10.85 -25.13
N GLU A 345 -6.61 11.33 -24.30
CA GLU A 345 -5.50 10.56 -23.71
C GLU A 345 -5.96 9.45 -22.72
N ALA A 346 -7.26 9.25 -22.56
CA ALA A 346 -7.85 8.33 -21.58
C ALA A 346 -7.57 6.84 -21.90
N LEU A 347 -7.81 6.40 -23.14
CA LEU A 347 -7.51 5.02 -23.56
C LEU A 347 -6.03 4.70 -23.51
N PRO A 348 -5.12 5.56 -24.04
CA PRO A 348 -3.68 5.41 -23.83
C PRO A 348 -3.28 5.32 -22.35
N ALA A 349 -3.85 6.15 -21.47
CA ALA A 349 -3.58 6.10 -20.03
C ALA A 349 -4.01 4.76 -19.40
N LEU A 350 -5.19 4.24 -19.79
CA LEU A 350 -5.70 2.96 -19.31
C LEU A 350 -4.81 1.80 -19.78
N THR A 351 -4.47 1.75 -21.07
CA THR A 351 -3.62 0.68 -21.63
C THR A 351 -2.21 0.73 -21.06
N THR A 352 -1.63 1.91 -20.85
CA THR A 352 -0.33 2.09 -20.19
C THR A 352 -0.35 1.57 -18.76
N SER A 353 -1.37 1.97 -17.97
CA SER A 353 -1.48 1.49 -16.58
C SER A 353 -1.66 -0.02 -16.48
N LEU A 354 -2.50 -0.60 -17.31
CA LEU A 354 -2.71 -2.05 -17.33
C LEU A 354 -1.46 -2.79 -17.81
N GLY A 355 -0.77 -2.29 -18.83
CA GLY A 355 0.49 -2.85 -19.32
C GLY A 355 1.59 -2.82 -18.27
N LEU A 356 1.77 -1.68 -17.58
CA LEU A 356 2.72 -1.54 -16.47
C LEU A 356 2.35 -2.44 -15.29
N ALA A 357 1.06 -2.58 -14.97
CA ALA A 357 0.61 -3.44 -13.89
C ALA A 357 0.88 -4.93 -14.17
N VAL A 358 0.61 -5.39 -15.41
CA VAL A 358 0.96 -6.76 -15.85
C VAL A 358 2.48 -6.95 -15.84
N GLY A 359 3.23 -6.03 -16.44
CA GLY A 359 4.70 -6.09 -16.49
C GLY A 359 5.32 -6.14 -15.09
N SER A 360 4.85 -5.29 -14.17
CA SER A 360 5.32 -5.27 -12.78
C SER A 360 4.97 -6.56 -12.04
N ALA A 361 3.76 -7.09 -12.23
CA ALA A 361 3.35 -8.36 -11.62
C ALA A 361 4.22 -9.53 -12.10
N LEU A 362 4.55 -9.59 -13.39
CA LEU A 362 5.41 -10.61 -13.98
C LEU A 362 6.86 -10.47 -13.50
N LEU A 363 7.40 -9.26 -13.52
CA LEU A 363 8.78 -9.00 -13.10
C LEU A 363 8.97 -9.28 -11.62
N THR A 364 8.12 -8.70 -10.76
CA THR A 364 8.19 -8.92 -9.31
C THR A 364 7.87 -10.37 -8.93
N GLY A 365 6.93 -11.02 -9.61
CA GLY A 365 6.60 -12.42 -9.41
C GLY A 365 7.80 -13.32 -9.69
N THR A 366 8.48 -13.10 -10.80
CA THR A 366 9.66 -13.88 -11.19
C THR A 366 10.83 -13.63 -10.24
N VAL A 367 11.19 -12.37 -10.04
CA VAL A 367 12.33 -11.99 -9.18
C VAL A 367 12.06 -12.36 -7.72
N GLY A 368 10.85 -12.09 -7.23
CA GLY A 368 10.45 -12.38 -5.85
C GLY A 368 10.41 -13.87 -5.54
N PHE A 369 9.91 -14.70 -6.47
CA PHE A 369 9.96 -16.15 -6.32
C PHE A 369 11.41 -16.67 -6.28
N LEU A 370 12.27 -16.22 -7.21
CA LEU A 370 13.67 -16.64 -7.24
C LEU A 370 14.42 -16.19 -5.99
N ALA A 371 14.24 -14.95 -5.55
CA ALA A 371 14.84 -14.45 -4.32
C ALA A 371 14.41 -15.30 -3.11
N SER A 372 13.12 -15.54 -2.95
CA SER A 372 12.56 -16.37 -1.86
C SER A 372 13.11 -17.79 -1.89
N TRP A 373 13.21 -18.40 -3.07
CA TRP A 373 13.74 -19.75 -3.19
C TRP A 373 15.20 -19.85 -2.77
N PHE A 374 16.04 -18.88 -3.16
CA PHE A 374 17.44 -18.85 -2.74
C PHE A 374 17.60 -18.59 -1.24
N VAL A 375 16.78 -17.73 -0.65
CA VAL A 375 16.80 -17.41 0.77
C VAL A 375 16.33 -18.61 1.60
N VAL A 376 15.17 -19.17 1.31
CA VAL A 376 14.57 -20.26 2.08
C VAL A 376 15.37 -21.57 1.94
N ALA A 377 15.84 -21.88 0.74
CA ALA A 377 16.68 -23.05 0.51
C ALA A 377 18.13 -22.86 0.99
N LYS A 378 18.53 -21.64 1.42
CA LYS A 378 19.89 -21.29 1.88
C LYS A 378 20.99 -21.78 0.93
N ARG A 379 20.72 -21.64 -0.39
CA ARG A 379 21.57 -22.22 -1.44
C ARG A 379 22.76 -21.37 -1.81
N ILE A 380 22.77 -20.11 -1.39
CA ILE A 380 23.84 -19.17 -1.72
C ILE A 380 24.48 -18.57 -0.46
N ARG A 381 25.79 -18.29 -0.56
CA ARG A 381 26.46 -17.43 0.40
C ARG A 381 25.92 -16.01 0.21
N GLY A 382 25.51 -15.33 1.29
CA GLY A 382 24.91 -13.99 1.20
C GLY A 382 23.38 -13.99 1.07
N ALA A 383 22.69 -15.10 1.39
CA ALA A 383 21.22 -15.16 1.44
C ALA A 383 20.60 -14.03 2.28
N ALA A 384 21.29 -13.59 3.36
CA ALA A 384 20.85 -12.47 4.17
C ALA A 384 20.85 -11.12 3.42
N VAL A 385 21.82 -10.91 2.52
CA VAL A 385 21.86 -9.70 1.67
C VAL A 385 20.72 -9.73 0.66
N LEU A 386 20.46 -10.91 0.07
CA LEU A 386 19.38 -11.12 -0.87
C LEU A 386 18.01 -10.87 -0.20
N ASP A 387 17.82 -11.40 1.01
CA ASP A 387 16.61 -11.16 1.82
C ASP A 387 16.46 -9.67 2.15
N GLY A 388 17.55 -9.05 2.62
CA GLY A 388 17.57 -7.61 2.92
C GLY A 388 17.21 -6.75 1.71
N LEU A 389 17.84 -6.95 0.55
CA LEU A 389 17.55 -6.21 -0.67
C LEU A 389 16.11 -6.44 -1.17
N SER A 390 15.62 -7.68 -1.08
CA SER A 390 14.26 -7.99 -1.55
C SER A 390 13.16 -7.44 -0.65
N MET A 391 13.48 -7.22 0.64
CA MET A 391 12.52 -6.70 1.63
C MET A 391 12.70 -5.22 1.95
N LEU A 392 13.82 -4.60 1.54
CA LEU A 392 14.10 -3.19 1.76
C LEU A 392 12.98 -2.26 1.25
N PRO A 393 12.39 -2.49 0.05
CA PRO A 393 11.31 -1.64 -0.44
C PRO A 393 10.06 -1.61 0.46
N ALA A 394 9.88 -2.60 1.33
CA ALA A 394 8.78 -2.60 2.30
C ALA A 394 8.89 -1.49 3.37
N ALA A 395 10.05 -0.84 3.46
CA ALA A 395 10.33 0.27 4.37
C ALA A 395 10.71 1.55 3.61
N LEU A 396 10.56 1.56 2.28
CA LEU A 396 10.86 2.73 1.45
C LEU A 396 9.57 3.40 1.00
N PRO A 397 9.34 4.67 1.37
CA PRO A 397 8.25 5.45 0.83
C PRO A 397 8.32 5.56 -0.71
N GLY A 398 7.16 5.51 -1.37
CA GLY A 398 7.09 5.55 -2.83
C GLY A 398 7.78 6.78 -3.44
N ILE A 399 7.65 7.92 -2.77
CA ILE A 399 8.31 9.15 -3.21
C ILE A 399 9.84 9.04 -3.18
N VAL A 400 10.39 8.35 -2.19
CA VAL A 400 11.86 8.14 -2.07
C VAL A 400 12.36 7.23 -3.17
N VAL A 401 11.59 6.21 -3.54
CA VAL A 401 11.92 5.35 -4.70
C VAL A 401 11.92 6.17 -5.98
N GLY A 402 10.93 7.07 -6.17
CA GLY A 402 10.88 8.00 -7.29
C GLY A 402 12.12 8.90 -7.37
N VAL A 403 12.45 9.57 -6.27
CA VAL A 403 13.67 10.40 -6.14
C VAL A 403 14.93 9.58 -6.46
N GLY A 404 15.04 8.40 -5.86
CA GLY A 404 16.19 7.52 -6.07
C GLY A 404 16.37 7.10 -7.53
N LEU A 405 15.28 6.81 -8.22
CA LEU A 405 15.32 6.46 -9.65
C LEU A 405 15.70 7.66 -10.53
N ILE A 406 15.22 8.87 -10.24
CA ILE A 406 15.66 10.09 -10.91
C ILE A 406 17.17 10.27 -10.73
N LEU A 407 17.63 10.25 -9.47
CA LEU A 407 19.03 10.46 -9.14
C LEU A 407 19.96 9.39 -9.74
N ALA A 408 19.51 8.14 -9.75
CA ALA A 408 20.31 7.02 -10.26
C ALA A 408 20.42 7.01 -11.78
N TRP A 409 19.29 7.22 -12.48
CA TRP A 409 19.23 6.97 -13.92
C TRP A 409 19.29 8.24 -14.78
N ASN A 410 19.13 9.43 -14.19
CA ASN A 410 19.32 10.71 -14.88
C ASN A 410 20.76 11.19 -14.76
N GLN A 411 21.73 10.32 -15.10
CA GLN A 411 23.16 10.63 -15.06
C GLN A 411 23.78 10.51 -16.45
N SER A 412 24.64 11.46 -16.81
CA SER A 412 25.27 11.53 -18.14
C SER A 412 26.27 10.41 -18.43
N PHE A 413 26.74 9.70 -17.40
CA PHE A 413 27.70 8.60 -17.59
C PHE A 413 27.06 7.26 -18.02
N TRP A 414 25.72 7.15 -17.97
CA TRP A 414 25.05 5.95 -18.47
C TRP A 414 24.96 5.97 -20.01
N PRO A 415 25.52 4.97 -20.72
CA PRO A 415 25.42 4.90 -22.18
C PRO A 415 23.98 4.62 -22.64
N ILE A 416 23.20 3.92 -21.83
CA ILE A 416 21.78 3.64 -22.02
C ILE A 416 21.10 3.83 -20.67
N THR A 417 20.06 4.65 -20.63
CA THR A 417 19.30 4.91 -19.42
C THR A 417 17.82 4.60 -19.61
N PRO A 418 17.14 3.99 -18.62
CA PRO A 418 15.68 3.86 -18.60
C PRO A 418 14.98 5.18 -18.31
N TYR A 419 15.70 6.22 -17.84
CA TYR A 419 15.12 7.52 -17.52
C TYR A 419 14.46 8.14 -18.76
N ASN A 420 13.35 8.84 -18.55
CA ASN A 420 12.51 9.40 -19.61
C ASN A 420 11.97 8.37 -20.62
N THR A 421 11.79 7.11 -20.18
CA THR A 421 11.10 6.06 -20.94
C THR A 421 10.06 5.38 -20.06
N TRP A 422 9.10 4.65 -20.65
CA TRP A 422 8.11 3.87 -19.88
C TRP A 422 8.76 2.79 -18.98
N VAL A 423 10.00 2.41 -19.28
CA VAL A 423 10.75 1.41 -18.52
C VAL A 423 11.02 1.88 -17.09
N ILE A 424 11.24 3.20 -16.88
CA ILE A 424 11.49 3.73 -15.54
C ILE A 424 10.25 3.54 -14.63
N LEU A 425 9.04 3.67 -15.19
CA LEU A 425 7.79 3.39 -14.46
C LEU A 425 7.68 1.91 -14.09
N LEU A 426 8.02 1.01 -15.02
CA LEU A 426 8.05 -0.43 -14.76
C LEU A 426 9.03 -0.79 -13.65
N LEU A 427 10.23 -0.21 -13.65
CA LEU A 427 11.24 -0.42 -12.60
C LEU A 427 10.75 0.13 -11.26
N SER A 428 10.13 1.29 -11.25
CA SER A 428 9.59 1.93 -10.06
C SER A 428 8.50 1.07 -9.38
N TYR A 429 7.49 0.67 -10.14
CA TYR A 429 6.41 -0.18 -9.63
C TYR A 429 6.94 -1.53 -9.16
N SER A 430 7.90 -2.09 -9.93
CA SER A 430 8.53 -3.35 -9.56
C SER A 430 9.37 -3.24 -8.29
N CYS A 431 10.07 -2.12 -8.10
CA CYS A 431 10.79 -1.85 -6.85
C CYS A 431 9.83 -1.85 -5.65
N LEU A 432 8.80 -0.99 -5.71
CA LEU A 432 7.85 -0.81 -4.61
C LEU A 432 7.08 -2.09 -4.23
N LEU A 433 6.68 -2.86 -5.24
CA LEU A 433 5.76 -3.97 -5.05
C LEU A 433 6.46 -5.34 -4.92
N LEU A 434 7.78 -5.39 -5.03
CA LEU A 434 8.59 -6.59 -4.87
C LEU A 434 8.35 -7.34 -3.54
N PRO A 435 8.18 -6.69 -2.39
CA PRO A 435 7.98 -7.39 -1.13
C PRO A 435 6.75 -8.31 -1.10
N TYR A 436 5.70 -8.03 -1.89
CA TYR A 436 4.51 -8.87 -1.92
C TYR A 436 4.80 -10.29 -2.43
N PRO A 437 5.29 -10.49 -3.67
CA PRO A 437 5.65 -11.83 -4.14
C PRO A 437 6.71 -12.52 -3.29
N VAL A 438 7.67 -11.77 -2.73
CA VAL A 438 8.70 -12.32 -1.83
C VAL A 438 8.04 -12.92 -0.58
N ARG A 439 7.17 -12.20 0.10
CA ARG A 439 6.48 -12.69 1.32
C ARG A 439 5.59 -13.89 1.05
N TYR A 440 4.77 -13.83 0.00
CA TYR A 440 3.87 -14.93 -0.35
C TYR A 440 4.63 -16.18 -0.77
N SER A 441 5.69 -16.03 -1.57
CA SER A 441 6.53 -17.16 -1.98
C SER A 441 7.31 -17.76 -0.81
N SER A 442 7.90 -16.92 0.05
CA SER A 442 8.63 -17.39 1.24
C SER A 442 7.72 -18.16 2.20
N ALA A 443 6.49 -17.65 2.43
CA ALA A 443 5.51 -18.33 3.27
C ALA A 443 5.07 -19.68 2.68
N ALA A 444 4.86 -19.76 1.36
CA ALA A 444 4.52 -21.01 0.68
C ALA A 444 5.69 -22.00 0.70
N LEU A 445 6.92 -21.53 0.43
CA LEU A 445 8.13 -22.37 0.47
C LEU A 445 8.40 -22.92 1.87
N ALA A 446 8.14 -22.16 2.92
CA ALA A 446 8.29 -22.61 4.30
C ALA A 446 7.32 -23.75 4.67
N GLN A 447 6.15 -23.83 4.00
CA GLN A 447 5.17 -24.91 4.19
C GLN A 447 5.53 -26.18 3.40
N ILE A 448 6.33 -26.04 2.35
CA ILE A 448 6.82 -27.17 1.54
C ILE A 448 8.07 -27.72 2.22
N GLY A 449 7.94 -28.80 2.99
CA GLY A 449 9.09 -29.41 3.65
C GLY A 449 10.23 -29.74 2.68
N SER A 450 11.47 -29.61 3.14
CA SER A 450 12.69 -29.92 2.38
C SER A 450 12.73 -31.36 1.83
N ASN A 451 11.91 -32.25 2.35
CA ASN A 451 11.85 -33.66 2.00
C ASN A 451 11.41 -33.91 0.56
N LEU A 452 10.49 -33.11 0.00
CA LEU A 452 9.99 -33.29 -1.37
C LEU A 452 11.09 -33.05 -2.42
N GLU A 453 11.87 -31.99 -2.24
CA GLU A 453 13.00 -31.71 -3.13
C GLU A 453 14.09 -32.76 -2.98
N SER A 454 14.40 -33.19 -1.74
CA SER A 454 15.38 -34.21 -1.45
C SER A 454 14.99 -35.58 -2.07
N ALA A 455 13.72 -35.97 -1.97
CA ALA A 455 13.20 -37.20 -2.59
C ALA A 455 13.34 -37.16 -4.12
N ALA A 456 13.00 -36.03 -4.77
CA ALA A 456 13.18 -35.88 -6.21
C ALA A 456 14.66 -36.04 -6.62
N ARG A 457 15.57 -35.46 -5.84
CA ARG A 457 17.01 -35.55 -6.11
C ARG A 457 17.55 -36.98 -5.92
N VAL A 458 17.06 -37.72 -4.95
CA VAL A 458 17.41 -39.16 -4.77
C VAL A 458 16.97 -39.98 -5.99
N HIS A 459 15.85 -39.62 -6.63
CA HIS A 459 15.35 -40.23 -7.85
C HIS A 459 16.00 -39.68 -9.14
N GLY A 460 17.11 -38.95 -9.03
CA GLY A 460 17.91 -38.47 -10.17
C GLY A 460 17.50 -37.14 -10.77
N ALA A 461 16.52 -36.40 -10.18
CA ALA A 461 16.16 -35.09 -10.67
C ALA A 461 17.28 -34.06 -10.41
N SER A 462 17.59 -33.26 -11.42
CA SER A 462 18.45 -32.09 -11.23
C SER A 462 17.74 -31.05 -10.33
N ALA A 463 18.52 -30.16 -9.70
CA ALA A 463 17.93 -29.08 -8.88
C ALA A 463 16.95 -28.21 -9.67
N MET A 464 17.19 -27.96 -10.96
CA MET A 464 16.30 -27.21 -11.85
C MET A 464 15.04 -28.02 -12.19
N ALA A 465 15.14 -29.32 -12.39
CA ALA A 465 13.99 -30.20 -12.61
C ALA A 465 13.09 -30.25 -11.36
N ALA A 466 13.69 -30.41 -10.17
CA ALA A 466 12.96 -30.39 -8.90
C ALA A 466 12.26 -29.00 -8.67
N LEU A 467 12.95 -27.90 -8.96
CA LEU A 467 12.36 -26.56 -8.90
C LEU A 467 11.15 -26.44 -9.83
N ARG A 468 11.33 -26.77 -11.12
CA ARG A 468 10.30 -26.54 -12.15
C ARG A 468 9.10 -27.48 -12.01
N LEU A 469 9.33 -28.75 -11.67
CA LEU A 469 8.30 -29.79 -11.71
C LEU A 469 7.61 -30.01 -10.36
N ILE A 470 8.24 -29.61 -9.24
CA ILE A 470 7.71 -29.85 -7.90
C ILE A 470 7.50 -28.55 -7.14
N VAL A 471 8.57 -27.77 -6.92
CA VAL A 471 8.52 -26.61 -6.04
C VAL A 471 7.65 -25.50 -6.65
N PHE A 472 7.91 -25.13 -7.91
CA PHE A 472 7.19 -24.04 -8.59
C PHE A 472 5.68 -24.31 -8.68
N PRO A 473 5.18 -25.47 -9.13
CA PRO A 473 3.74 -25.74 -9.17
C PRO A 473 3.05 -25.67 -7.81
N LEU A 474 3.74 -26.05 -6.74
CA LEU A 474 3.20 -25.97 -5.37
C LEU A 474 3.15 -24.54 -4.84
N VAL A 475 4.12 -23.69 -5.19
CA VAL A 475 4.17 -22.28 -4.80
C VAL A 475 3.27 -21.41 -5.69
N PHE A 476 3.07 -21.81 -6.94
CA PHE A 476 2.41 -20.99 -7.98
C PHE A 476 1.06 -20.41 -7.57
N PRO A 477 0.15 -21.12 -6.86
CA PRO A 477 -1.11 -20.52 -6.43
C PRO A 477 -0.94 -19.31 -5.48
N SER A 478 0.02 -19.39 -4.54
CA SER A 478 0.35 -18.30 -3.63
C SER A 478 1.03 -17.15 -4.36
N LEU A 479 1.94 -17.48 -5.28
CA LEU A 479 2.62 -16.52 -6.14
C LEU A 479 1.61 -15.77 -7.03
N LEU A 480 0.67 -16.49 -7.66
CA LEU A 480 -0.37 -15.89 -8.50
C LEU A 480 -1.24 -14.91 -7.70
N ALA A 481 -1.63 -15.28 -6.47
CA ALA A 481 -2.38 -14.38 -5.59
C ALA A 481 -1.58 -13.09 -5.30
N ALA A 482 -0.27 -13.21 -5.06
CA ALA A 482 0.60 -12.03 -4.87
C ALA A 482 0.73 -11.20 -6.15
N MET A 483 0.87 -11.83 -7.32
CA MET A 483 0.93 -11.13 -8.60
C MET A 483 -0.37 -10.39 -8.92
N MET A 484 -1.53 -10.96 -8.59
CA MET A 484 -2.82 -10.27 -8.73
C MET A 484 -2.93 -9.07 -7.78
N LEU A 485 -2.38 -9.17 -6.57
CA LEU A 485 -2.29 -8.03 -5.65
C LEU A 485 -1.36 -6.95 -6.20
N VAL A 486 -0.19 -7.32 -6.72
CA VAL A 486 0.74 -6.37 -7.40
C VAL A 486 0.03 -5.68 -8.55
N PHE A 487 -0.66 -6.42 -9.41
CA PHE A 487 -1.43 -5.85 -10.51
C PHE A 487 -2.44 -4.81 -10.01
N ALA A 488 -3.24 -5.15 -9.00
CA ALA A 488 -4.27 -4.24 -8.47
C ALA A 488 -3.67 -2.96 -7.84
N VAL A 489 -2.49 -3.04 -7.23
CA VAL A 489 -1.82 -1.87 -6.65
C VAL A 489 -1.08 -1.06 -7.72
N ALA A 490 -0.34 -1.71 -8.62
CA ALA A 490 0.41 -1.07 -9.69
C ALA A 490 -0.50 -0.28 -10.66
N SER A 491 -1.70 -0.80 -10.97
CA SER A 491 -2.63 -0.14 -11.90
C SER A 491 -3.12 1.24 -11.42
N ARG A 492 -2.87 1.60 -10.16
CA ARG A 492 -3.34 2.83 -9.51
C ARG A 492 -2.23 3.65 -8.86
N GLU A 493 -0.97 3.33 -9.16
CA GLU A 493 0.19 4.03 -8.57
C GLU A 493 0.26 5.47 -9.08
N LEU A 494 0.24 6.43 -8.14
CA LEU A 494 0.27 7.87 -8.46
C LEU A 494 1.65 8.48 -8.24
N VAL A 495 2.25 8.25 -7.08
CA VAL A 495 3.39 9.02 -6.57
C VAL A 495 4.59 8.95 -7.51
N THR A 496 4.99 7.72 -7.81
CA THR A 496 6.14 7.50 -8.70
C THR A 496 5.78 7.80 -10.16
N SER A 497 4.50 7.68 -10.53
CA SER A 497 4.03 8.11 -11.85
C SER A 497 4.18 9.60 -12.05
N LEU A 498 3.76 10.44 -11.09
CA LEU A 498 3.90 11.90 -11.16
C LEU A 498 5.35 12.33 -11.30
N LEU A 499 6.27 11.66 -10.59
CA LEU A 499 7.69 12.02 -10.60
C LEU A 499 8.45 11.54 -11.83
N LEU A 500 8.08 10.38 -12.37
CA LEU A 500 8.90 9.63 -13.35
C LEU A 500 8.28 9.54 -14.73
N SER A 501 7.02 9.94 -14.92
CA SER A 501 6.35 9.76 -16.21
C SER A 501 7.02 10.59 -17.30
N PRO A 502 7.47 9.95 -18.38
CA PRO A 502 8.05 10.68 -19.50
C PRO A 502 6.98 11.49 -20.23
N ALA A 503 7.42 12.48 -20.99
CA ALA A 503 6.53 13.25 -21.86
C ALA A 503 5.79 12.31 -22.84
N GLY A 504 4.47 12.49 -22.95
CA GLY A 504 3.62 11.68 -23.82
C GLY A 504 3.21 10.31 -23.24
N VAL A 505 3.69 9.94 -22.05
CA VAL A 505 3.25 8.73 -21.35
C VAL A 505 2.35 9.12 -20.19
N GLN A 506 1.09 8.71 -20.23
CA GLN A 506 0.14 8.91 -19.14
C GLN A 506 -0.27 7.58 -18.52
N THR A 507 -0.45 7.60 -17.20
CA THR A 507 -1.13 6.54 -16.47
C THR A 507 -2.52 7.00 -16.04
N VAL A 508 -3.38 6.07 -15.66
CA VAL A 508 -4.72 6.40 -15.13
C VAL A 508 -4.63 7.40 -13.97
N SER A 509 -3.67 7.20 -13.08
CA SER A 509 -3.49 8.08 -11.91
C SER A 509 -3.10 9.51 -12.31
N ILE A 510 -2.20 9.67 -13.27
CA ILE A 510 -1.81 10.98 -13.81
C ILE A 510 -2.99 11.62 -14.56
N PHE A 511 -3.73 10.84 -15.36
CA PHE A 511 -4.90 11.35 -16.06
C PHE A 511 -5.92 11.92 -15.08
N VAL A 512 -6.31 11.14 -14.06
CA VAL A 512 -7.26 11.59 -13.03
C VAL A 512 -6.75 12.84 -12.33
N TRP A 513 -5.49 12.87 -11.93
CA TRP A 513 -4.87 14.01 -11.24
C TRP A 513 -4.91 15.28 -12.10
N ARG A 514 -4.48 15.19 -13.36
CA ARG A 514 -4.50 16.31 -14.30
C ARG A 514 -5.91 16.84 -14.58
N GLN A 515 -6.90 15.93 -14.75
CA GLN A 515 -8.29 16.35 -14.95
C GLN A 515 -8.82 17.18 -13.78
N PHE A 516 -8.40 16.85 -12.54
CA PHE A 516 -8.72 17.66 -11.37
C PHE A 516 -8.03 19.02 -11.40
N GLU A 517 -6.76 19.11 -11.75
CA GLU A 517 -6.01 20.36 -11.87
C GLU A 517 -6.57 21.27 -12.99
N GLN A 518 -7.00 20.68 -14.08
CA GLN A 518 -7.58 21.41 -15.22
C GLN A 518 -9.06 21.78 -15.04
N GLY A 519 -9.72 21.29 -13.98
CA GLY A 519 -11.12 21.55 -13.70
C GLY A 519 -12.12 20.60 -14.38
N SER A 520 -11.67 19.63 -15.20
CA SER A 520 -12.51 18.60 -15.84
C SER A 520 -12.76 17.41 -14.89
N VAL A 521 -13.23 17.72 -13.69
CA VAL A 521 -13.36 16.75 -12.58
C VAL A 521 -14.27 15.57 -12.94
N GLY A 522 -15.30 15.78 -13.78
CA GLY A 522 -16.21 14.73 -14.25
C GLY A 522 -15.48 13.63 -15.02
N ASP A 523 -14.59 14.00 -15.96
CA ASP A 523 -13.79 13.06 -16.75
C ASP A 523 -12.80 12.29 -15.86
N GLY A 524 -12.18 13.00 -14.91
CA GLY A 524 -11.31 12.38 -13.91
C GLY A 524 -12.04 11.35 -13.06
N MET A 525 -13.25 11.66 -12.58
CA MET A 525 -14.06 10.73 -11.77
C MET A 525 -14.66 9.58 -12.57
N ALA A 526 -14.99 9.78 -13.85
CA ALA A 526 -15.38 8.70 -14.74
C ALA A 526 -14.23 7.69 -14.93
N MET A 527 -13.01 8.18 -15.20
CA MET A 527 -11.81 7.32 -15.28
C MET A 527 -11.52 6.62 -13.94
N ALA A 528 -11.61 7.32 -12.82
CA ALA A 528 -11.43 6.75 -11.48
C ALA A 528 -12.44 5.61 -11.22
N SER A 529 -13.71 5.79 -11.64
CA SER A 529 -14.75 4.77 -11.51
C SER A 529 -14.42 3.51 -12.30
N VAL A 530 -13.95 3.66 -13.54
CA VAL A 530 -13.51 2.54 -14.39
C VAL A 530 -12.32 1.81 -13.74
N ALA A 531 -11.32 2.55 -13.27
CA ALA A 531 -10.13 1.98 -12.64
C ALA A 531 -10.46 1.20 -11.36
N VAL A 532 -11.31 1.76 -10.50
CA VAL A 532 -11.79 1.09 -9.27
C VAL A 532 -12.59 -0.16 -9.62
N PHE A 533 -13.46 -0.11 -10.63
CA PHE A 533 -14.23 -1.27 -11.09
C PHE A 533 -13.32 -2.39 -11.59
N ILE A 534 -12.30 -2.09 -12.39
CA ILE A 534 -11.32 -3.07 -12.87
C ILE A 534 -10.58 -3.70 -11.67
N SER A 535 -10.08 -2.88 -10.75
CA SER A 535 -9.34 -3.36 -9.57
C SER A 535 -10.20 -4.27 -8.68
N LEU A 536 -11.47 -3.90 -8.45
CA LEU A 536 -12.44 -4.72 -7.72
C LEU A 536 -12.70 -6.05 -8.43
N SER A 537 -12.89 -6.02 -9.75
CA SER A 537 -13.16 -7.21 -10.56
C SER A 537 -12.00 -8.20 -10.50
N VAL A 538 -10.76 -7.72 -10.65
CA VAL A 538 -9.55 -8.56 -10.55
C VAL A 538 -9.41 -9.15 -9.15
N MET A 539 -9.65 -8.36 -8.10
CA MET A 539 -9.57 -8.85 -6.73
C MET A 539 -10.65 -9.91 -6.42
N LEU A 540 -11.89 -9.70 -6.87
CA LEU A 540 -12.96 -10.69 -6.70
C LEU A 540 -12.65 -11.99 -7.44
N LEU A 541 -12.07 -11.91 -8.64
CA LEU A 541 -11.59 -13.09 -9.37
C LEU A 541 -10.49 -13.80 -8.59
N ALA A 542 -9.49 -13.06 -8.03
CA ALA A 542 -8.43 -13.63 -7.22
C ALA A 542 -8.98 -14.40 -6.01
N LEU A 543 -9.94 -13.81 -5.29
CA LEU A 543 -10.58 -14.45 -4.14
C LEU A 543 -11.36 -15.72 -4.54
N ARG A 544 -12.05 -15.73 -5.68
CA ARG A 544 -12.75 -16.92 -6.20
C ARG A 544 -11.78 -18.04 -6.56
N PHE A 545 -10.67 -17.74 -7.25
CA PHE A 545 -9.65 -18.74 -7.57
C PHE A 545 -9.02 -19.36 -6.33
N HIS A 546 -8.77 -18.57 -5.29
CA HIS A 546 -8.25 -19.09 -4.03
C HIS A 546 -9.26 -20.00 -3.32
N ALA A 547 -10.55 -19.63 -3.29
CA ALA A 547 -11.61 -20.40 -2.65
C ALA A 547 -11.93 -21.73 -3.35
N LEU A 548 -11.73 -21.82 -4.67
CA LEU A 548 -11.97 -23.07 -5.45
C LEU A 548 -10.88 -24.13 -5.22
N LYS A 549 -9.67 -23.72 -4.81
CA LYS A 549 -8.54 -24.66 -4.55
C LYS A 549 -8.47 -25.14 -3.10
N THR A 550 -9.18 -24.49 -2.18
CA THR A 550 -9.25 -24.88 -0.76
C THR A 550 -10.41 -25.83 -0.44
N LYS A 551 -11.25 -26.14 -1.43
CA LYS A 551 -12.22 -27.22 -1.44
C LYS A 551 -11.62 -28.46 -2.11
#